data_64d808942ac156deb40037f1c07937f4
#
_entry.id   64d808942ac156deb40037f1c07937f4
#
_cell.length_a   1.000
_cell.length_b   1.000
_cell.length_c   1.000
_cell.angle_alpha   90.00
_cell.angle_beta   90.00
_cell.angle_gamma   90.00
#
_symmetry.space_group_name_H-M   'P 1'
#
loop_
_entity.id
_entity.type
_entity.pdbx_description
1 polymer ?
#
loop_
_entity_poly.entity_id
_entity_poly.type
_entity_poly.pdbx_seq_one_letter_code
_entity_poly.pdbx_strand_id
1 'polypeptide(L)'
;LRIYAEAFERGGFRGPLNRYRAQRIDLEELKSLRGLQIKQPACFIGGERDSVRHFVPGIDLFSAAGNGCDDYRGTTIISGAGHWVQQERPSETNEALERFLSDL
;
A
#
# COMPACT_ATOMS: atom_id res chain seq x y z
N LEU A 1 9.76 20.17 5.01
CA LEU A 1 8.63 21.03 4.61
C LEU A 1 8.97 21.90 3.41
N ARG A 2 10.11 22.61 3.37
CA ARG A 2 10.49 23.53 2.29
C ARG A 2 10.48 22.83 0.90
N ILE A 3 11.09 21.66 0.75
CA ILE A 3 11.15 20.90 -0.51
C ILE A 3 9.74 20.60 -1.04
N TYR A 4 8.82 20.18 -0.17
CA TYR A 4 7.43 19.93 -0.56
C TYR A 4 6.72 21.21 -0.98
N ALA A 5 6.87 22.29 -0.21
CA ALA A 5 6.28 23.59 -0.54
C ALA A 5 6.73 24.08 -1.92
N GLU A 6 8.03 24.07 -2.18
CA GLU A 6 8.60 24.45 -3.48
C GLU A 6 8.12 23.55 -4.64
N ALA A 7 7.94 22.26 -4.40
CA ALA A 7 7.43 21.33 -5.41
C ALA A 7 5.98 21.65 -5.77
N PHE A 8 5.12 21.91 -4.78
CA PHE A 8 3.72 22.27 -5.01
C PHE A 8 3.54 23.71 -5.54
N GLU A 9 4.43 24.62 -5.19
CA GLU A 9 4.44 25.97 -5.74
C GLU A 9 4.71 25.93 -7.25
N ARG A 10 5.63 25.11 -7.71
CA ARG A 10 5.92 24.94 -9.15
C ARG A 10 4.87 24.11 -9.90
N GLY A 11 4.43 22.99 -9.30
CA GLY A 11 3.59 22.00 -9.97
C GLY A 11 2.09 22.13 -9.71
N GLY A 12 1.73 22.91 -8.69
CA GLY A 12 0.36 23.03 -8.19
C GLY A 12 -0.17 21.71 -7.58
N PHE A 13 -1.38 21.78 -7.06
CA PHE A 13 -2.07 20.65 -6.43
C PHE A 13 -2.96 19.86 -7.38
N ARG A 14 -3.19 20.33 -8.60
CA ARG A 14 -4.15 19.70 -9.52
C ARG A 14 -3.78 18.27 -9.86
N GLY A 15 -2.51 18.01 -10.21
CA GLY A 15 -2.01 16.68 -10.55
C GLY A 15 -2.20 15.69 -9.40
N PRO A 16 -1.62 15.93 -8.23
CA PRO A 16 -1.80 15.07 -7.06
C PRO A 16 -3.27 14.83 -6.67
N LEU A 17 -4.12 15.88 -6.72
CA LEU A 17 -5.53 15.75 -6.39
C LEU A 17 -6.34 14.98 -7.44
N ASN A 18 -5.92 14.98 -8.70
CA ASN A 18 -6.61 14.20 -9.74
C ASN A 18 -6.56 12.70 -9.47
N ARG A 19 -5.52 12.20 -8.79
CA ARG A 19 -5.44 10.81 -8.32
C ARG A 19 -6.68 10.42 -7.50
N TYR A 20 -7.12 11.30 -6.60
CA TYR A 20 -8.32 11.07 -5.78
C TYR A 20 -9.62 11.33 -6.54
N ARG A 21 -9.64 12.29 -7.46
CA ARG A 21 -10.83 12.60 -8.29
C ARG A 21 -11.15 11.50 -9.27
N ALA A 22 -10.13 10.77 -9.76
CA ALA A 22 -10.28 9.67 -10.70
C ALA A 22 -10.93 8.42 -10.06
N GLN A 23 -10.90 8.27 -8.75
CA GLN A 23 -11.37 7.05 -8.06
C GLN A 23 -12.75 6.59 -8.49
N ARG A 24 -13.69 7.51 -8.78
CA ARG A 24 -15.02 7.13 -9.25
C ARG A 24 -15.00 6.55 -10.66
N ILE A 25 -14.14 7.06 -11.52
CA ILE A 25 -13.94 6.54 -12.88
C ILE A 25 -13.27 5.17 -12.78
N ASP A 26 -12.21 5.07 -11.98
CA ASP A 26 -11.48 3.83 -11.73
C ASP A 26 -12.44 2.72 -11.23
N LEU A 27 -13.34 3.03 -10.29
CA LEU A 27 -14.33 2.07 -9.79
C LEU A 27 -15.28 1.55 -10.87
N GLU A 28 -15.66 2.38 -11.86
CA GLU A 28 -16.47 1.94 -12.98
C GLU A 28 -15.68 1.07 -13.94
N GLU A 29 -14.48 1.49 -14.32
CA GLU A 29 -13.61 0.77 -15.25
C GLU A 29 -13.16 -0.59 -14.70
N LEU A 30 -12.90 -0.65 -13.38
CA LEU A 30 -12.46 -1.88 -12.69
C LEU A 30 -13.60 -2.85 -12.38
N LYS A 31 -14.85 -2.55 -12.72
CA LYS A 31 -15.98 -3.47 -12.48
C LYS A 31 -15.79 -4.85 -13.11
N SER A 32 -15.17 -4.92 -14.28
CA SER A 32 -14.87 -6.17 -14.99
C SER A 32 -13.86 -7.06 -14.26
N LEU A 33 -13.09 -6.49 -13.32
CA LEU A 33 -12.08 -7.20 -12.54
C LEU A 33 -12.63 -7.74 -11.22
N ARG A 34 -13.89 -7.48 -10.90
CA ARG A 34 -14.51 -7.96 -9.65
C ARG A 34 -14.51 -9.48 -9.60
N GLY A 35 -14.00 -10.02 -8.49
CA GLY A 35 -13.93 -11.46 -8.26
C GLY A 35 -12.77 -12.17 -8.96
N LEU A 36 -11.93 -11.45 -9.69
CA LEU A 36 -10.67 -12.00 -10.16
C LEU A 36 -9.69 -12.19 -9.00
N GLN A 37 -8.93 -13.28 -9.09
CA GLN A 37 -7.88 -13.60 -8.12
C GLN A 37 -6.51 -13.28 -8.71
N ILE A 38 -5.62 -12.77 -7.87
CA ILE A 38 -4.19 -12.62 -8.19
C ILE A 38 -3.56 -14.01 -8.13
N LYS A 39 -3.08 -14.49 -9.28
CA LYS A 39 -2.49 -15.84 -9.41
C LYS A 39 -1.02 -15.89 -9.01
N GLN A 40 -0.34 -14.76 -9.09
CA GLN A 40 1.07 -14.65 -8.77
C GLN A 40 1.28 -14.72 -7.25
N PRO A 41 2.44 -15.25 -6.80
CA PRO A 41 2.83 -15.11 -5.41
C PRO A 41 2.76 -13.65 -4.95
N ALA A 42 2.15 -13.43 -3.79
CA ALA A 42 1.92 -12.10 -3.25
C ALA A 42 2.26 -12.04 -1.77
N CYS A 43 2.79 -10.92 -1.33
CA CYS A 43 2.97 -10.63 0.09
C CYS A 43 2.52 -9.20 0.40
N PHE A 44 2.32 -8.91 1.67
CA PHE A 44 2.05 -7.56 2.15
C PHE A 44 3.11 -7.14 3.16
N ILE A 45 3.63 -5.91 2.99
CA ILE A 45 4.55 -5.30 3.94
C ILE A 45 3.93 -3.97 4.38
N GLY A 46 3.71 -3.81 5.68
CA GLY A 46 3.07 -2.61 6.23
C GLY A 46 3.70 -2.16 7.54
N GLY A 47 3.46 -0.90 7.90
CA GLY A 47 3.97 -0.33 9.14
C GLY A 47 3.02 -0.58 10.32
N GLU A 48 3.60 -0.87 11.49
CA GLU A 48 2.85 -1.06 12.73
C GLU A 48 1.96 0.15 13.08
N ARG A 49 2.48 1.36 12.80
CA ARG A 49 1.83 2.64 13.11
C ARG A 49 1.09 3.26 11.94
N ASP A 50 0.88 2.50 10.88
CA ASP A 50 0.12 2.98 9.73
C ASP A 50 -1.35 3.22 10.13
N SER A 51 -1.80 4.46 10.03
CA SER A 51 -3.17 4.84 10.35
C SER A 51 -4.21 4.17 9.45
N VAL A 52 -3.84 3.75 8.24
CA VAL A 52 -4.73 3.04 7.31
C VAL A 52 -5.27 1.74 7.91
N ARG A 53 -4.48 1.07 8.75
CA ARG A 53 -4.92 -0.15 9.48
C ARG A 53 -6.27 0.04 10.18
N HIS A 54 -6.51 1.23 10.71
CA HIS A 54 -7.62 1.53 11.63
C HIS A 54 -8.62 2.52 11.04
N PHE A 55 -8.66 2.70 9.72
CA PHE A 55 -9.63 3.59 9.06
C PHE A 55 -11.08 3.13 9.24
N VAL A 56 -11.29 1.83 9.47
CA VAL A 56 -12.60 1.30 9.82
C VAL A 56 -12.60 0.93 11.30
N PRO A 57 -13.46 1.54 12.13
CA PRO A 57 -13.49 1.24 13.56
C PRO A 57 -13.70 -0.26 13.85
N GLY A 58 -12.85 -0.83 14.69
CA GLY A 58 -12.92 -2.23 15.10
C GLY A 58 -12.40 -3.24 14.07
N ILE A 59 -11.87 -2.78 12.94
CA ILE A 59 -11.32 -3.65 11.90
C ILE A 59 -9.84 -3.28 11.66
N ASP A 60 -8.97 -4.28 11.73
CA ASP A 60 -7.61 -4.16 11.22
C ASP A 60 -7.62 -4.49 9.72
N LEU A 61 -7.55 -3.45 8.88
CA LEU A 61 -7.59 -3.61 7.42
C LEU A 61 -6.42 -4.46 6.88
N PHE A 62 -5.31 -4.53 7.61
CA PHE A 62 -4.18 -5.35 7.20
C PHE A 62 -4.45 -6.86 7.34
N SER A 63 -5.43 -7.25 8.16
CA SER A 63 -5.87 -8.65 8.25
C SER A 63 -6.48 -9.19 6.95
N ALA A 64 -6.92 -8.29 6.07
CA ALA A 64 -7.51 -8.63 4.78
C ALA A 64 -6.52 -8.55 3.60
N ALA A 65 -5.22 -8.31 3.87
CA ALA A 65 -4.22 -8.05 2.83
C ALA A 65 -4.07 -9.20 1.81
N GLY A 66 -4.32 -10.45 2.22
CA GLY A 66 -4.28 -11.62 1.34
C GLY A 66 -5.58 -11.90 0.57
N ASN A 67 -6.64 -11.13 0.82
CA ASN A 67 -7.91 -11.35 0.14
C ASN A 67 -7.76 -11.09 -1.37
N GLY A 68 -8.21 -12.05 -2.17
CA GLY A 68 -8.07 -11.97 -3.62
C GLY A 68 -6.73 -12.47 -4.18
N CYS A 69 -5.89 -13.10 -3.35
CA CYS A 69 -4.65 -13.73 -3.78
C CYS A 69 -4.76 -15.26 -3.62
N ASP A 70 -4.48 -16.01 -4.70
CA ASP A 70 -4.47 -17.48 -4.65
C ASP A 70 -3.21 -18.01 -3.92
N ASP A 71 -2.09 -17.33 -4.06
CA ASP A 71 -0.80 -17.68 -3.44
C ASP A 71 -0.30 -16.53 -2.56
N TYR A 72 -0.93 -16.38 -1.40
CA TYR A 72 -0.54 -15.36 -0.44
C TYR A 72 0.53 -15.87 0.52
N ARG A 73 1.73 -15.30 0.44
CA ARG A 73 2.92 -15.70 1.21
C ARG A 73 3.04 -15.02 2.58
N GLY A 74 2.03 -14.23 2.96
CA GLY A 74 1.93 -13.66 4.30
C GLY A 74 2.14 -12.16 4.38
N THR A 75 2.01 -11.68 5.62
CA THR A 75 2.12 -10.26 6.00
C THR A 75 3.35 -10.03 6.85
N THR A 76 4.16 -9.05 6.52
CA THR A 76 5.25 -8.53 7.38
C THR A 76 4.87 -7.16 7.92
N ILE A 77 4.78 -7.05 9.24
CA ILE A 77 4.56 -5.79 9.94
C ILE A 77 5.87 -5.26 10.46
N ILE A 78 6.28 -4.08 9.98
CA ILE A 78 7.53 -3.44 10.37
C ILE A 78 7.29 -2.57 11.60
N SER A 79 7.96 -2.93 12.71
CA SER A 79 7.77 -2.26 13.99
C SER A 79 8.23 -0.80 13.95
N GLY A 80 7.44 0.07 14.55
CA GLY A 80 7.69 1.51 14.65
C GLY A 80 7.60 2.28 13.33
N ALA A 81 7.27 1.63 12.21
CA ALA A 81 7.05 2.30 10.92
C ALA A 81 5.60 2.76 10.76
N GLY A 82 5.42 3.89 10.07
CA GLY A 82 4.12 4.38 9.61
C GLY A 82 3.79 3.92 8.19
N HIS A 83 3.12 4.78 7.43
CA HIS A 83 2.63 4.45 6.09
C HIS A 83 3.74 4.25 5.04
N TRP A 84 4.84 4.97 5.16
CA TRP A 84 5.93 4.97 4.18
C TRP A 84 7.08 4.08 4.63
N VAL A 85 6.82 2.78 4.81
CA VAL A 85 7.77 1.79 5.33
C VAL A 85 9.12 1.84 4.63
N GLN A 86 9.14 2.00 3.32
CA GLN A 86 10.35 2.05 2.50
C GLN A 86 11.22 3.29 2.78
N GLN A 87 10.64 4.36 3.32
CA GLN A 87 11.35 5.58 3.71
C GLN A 87 11.71 5.58 5.19
N GLU A 88 10.83 5.01 6.02
CA GLU A 88 10.96 5.05 7.48
C GLU A 88 11.84 3.92 8.02
N ARG A 89 11.82 2.76 7.35
CA ARG A 89 12.57 1.56 7.71
C ARG A 89 13.06 0.83 6.46
N PRO A 90 13.98 1.44 5.68
CA PRO A 90 14.44 0.88 4.40
C PRO A 90 15.10 -0.50 4.54
N SER A 91 15.91 -0.71 5.59
CA SER A 91 16.62 -1.99 5.81
C SER A 91 15.63 -3.12 6.03
N GLU A 92 14.71 -2.95 6.97
CA GLU A 92 13.72 -3.95 7.34
C GLU A 92 12.75 -4.22 6.17
N THR A 93 12.44 -3.19 5.38
CA THR A 93 11.61 -3.34 4.17
C THR A 93 12.35 -4.16 3.11
N ASN A 94 13.63 -3.89 2.87
CA ASN A 94 14.44 -4.63 1.91
C ASN A 94 14.61 -6.09 2.35
N GLU A 95 14.90 -6.35 3.62
CA GLU A 95 14.99 -7.71 4.17
C GLU A 95 13.69 -8.50 3.98
N ALA A 96 12.53 -7.85 4.15
CA ALA A 96 11.24 -8.50 3.92
C ALA A 96 11.02 -8.82 2.43
N LEU A 97 11.41 -7.91 1.53
CA LEU A 97 11.35 -8.12 0.09
C LEU A 97 12.32 -9.23 -0.37
N GLU A 98 13.55 -9.21 0.11
CA GLU A 98 14.56 -10.23 -0.22
C GLU A 98 14.12 -11.64 0.21
N ARG A 99 13.56 -11.77 1.42
CA ARG A 99 12.96 -13.02 1.89
C ARG A 99 11.88 -13.51 0.94
N PHE A 100 10.91 -12.65 0.64
CA PHE A 100 9.82 -12.99 -0.28
C PHE A 100 10.34 -13.46 -1.64
N LEU A 101 11.31 -12.72 -2.22
CA LEU A 101 11.87 -13.05 -3.53
C LEU A 101 12.71 -14.35 -3.51
N SER A 102 13.35 -14.66 -2.38
CA SER A 102 14.14 -15.91 -2.24
C SER A 102 13.27 -17.16 -2.15
N ASP A 103 12.00 -17.01 -1.82
CA ASP A 103 11.03 -18.10 -1.68
C ASP A 103 10.20 -18.32 -2.97
N LEU A 104 10.52 -17.62 -4.06
CA LEU A 104 9.88 -17.76 -5.38
C LEU A 104 10.57 -18.81 -6.24
#